data_664cb323742e0dbcefd1c26604dc27cc
#
_entry.id   664cb323742e0dbcefd1c26604dc27cc
#
_cell.length_a   1.000
_cell.length_b   1.000
_cell.length_c   1.000
_cell.angle_alpha   90.00
_cell.angle_beta   90.00
_cell.angle_gamma   90.00
#
_symmetry.space_group_name_H-M   'P 1'
#
loop_
_entity.id
_entity.type
_entity.pdbx_description
1 polymer ?
#
loop_
_entity_poly.entity_id
_entity_poly.type
_entity_poly.pdbx_seq_one_letter_code
_entity_poly.pdbx_strand_id
1 'polypeptide(L)'
;MAWLRWFFGVAVRERTYGTLAYLLVAFPLGLGYFILLVIGVSLPLGFAFALVDMAVSSPIALLIAGIPILLLMIVVGIPLVLWVLVLTIELAALERVLAERLLGADISTSEPARTFRERARRLVLDRGTWKGIGYLFSKFVLGVVSLIALIVGVAFTYVLVAAPLHYRNRSVGIHVAGPIEFVPELTYRHDGWAVDVVSSTTLSIADGELISLYVDSFASALVVSAVGVLVGLVVLHLFNALGWLYARYTELLLRGTQPSLFREPPTQ
;
A
#
# COMPACT_ATOMS: atom_id res chain seq x y z
N MET A 1 -15.61 15.52 -28.30
CA MET A 1 -14.24 15.06 -28.67
C MET A 1 -13.21 15.17 -27.52
N ALA A 2 -13.31 16.16 -26.59
CA ALA A 2 -12.38 16.28 -25.46
C ALA A 2 -12.43 15.09 -24.48
N TRP A 3 -13.60 14.55 -24.20
CA TRP A 3 -13.78 13.40 -23.31
C TRP A 3 -13.12 12.12 -23.84
N LEU A 4 -13.23 11.84 -25.13
CA LEU A 4 -12.55 10.69 -25.75
C LEU A 4 -11.03 10.79 -25.62
N ARG A 5 -10.45 11.97 -25.89
CA ARG A 5 -9.02 12.22 -25.71
C ARG A 5 -8.59 12.09 -24.25
N TRP A 6 -9.45 12.48 -23.31
CA TRP A 6 -9.19 12.32 -21.88
C TRP A 6 -9.19 10.83 -21.50
N PHE A 7 -10.19 10.06 -21.93
CA PHE A 7 -10.35 8.65 -21.62
C PHE A 7 -9.23 7.78 -22.22
N PHE A 8 -9.03 7.88 -23.55
CA PHE A 8 -8.01 7.08 -24.25
C PHE A 8 -6.57 7.57 -23.98
N GLY A 9 -6.40 8.83 -23.66
CA GLY A 9 -5.10 9.42 -23.38
C GLY A 9 -4.48 8.96 -22.04
N VAL A 10 -5.20 8.26 -21.17
CA VAL A 10 -4.66 7.79 -19.88
C VAL A 10 -3.46 6.88 -20.04
N ALA A 11 -3.46 6.03 -21.06
CA ALA A 11 -2.38 5.08 -21.33
C ALA A 11 -1.07 5.74 -21.80
N VAL A 12 -1.09 7.00 -22.26
CA VAL A 12 0.08 7.71 -22.80
C VAL A 12 0.58 8.80 -21.86
N ARG A 13 -0.10 9.03 -20.74
CA ARG A 13 0.28 10.08 -19.79
C ARG A 13 1.40 9.60 -18.86
N GLU A 14 2.48 10.36 -18.80
CA GLU A 14 3.62 10.10 -17.89
C GLU A 14 3.18 9.97 -16.44
N ARG A 15 2.20 10.77 -16.00
CA ARG A 15 1.63 10.72 -14.66
C ARG A 15 1.05 9.35 -14.31
N THR A 16 0.46 8.64 -15.29
CA THR A 16 -0.10 7.29 -15.06
C THR A 16 1.01 6.31 -14.70
N TYR A 17 2.13 6.36 -15.39
CA TYR A 17 3.29 5.50 -15.12
C TYR A 17 3.96 5.86 -13.78
N GLY A 18 4.04 7.15 -13.45
CA GLY A 18 4.49 7.60 -12.13
C GLY A 18 3.60 7.04 -11.01
N THR A 19 2.29 7.08 -11.20
CA THR A 19 1.32 6.50 -10.25
C THR A 19 1.50 4.99 -10.13
N LEU A 20 1.63 4.26 -11.24
CA LEU A 20 1.86 2.80 -11.22
C LEU A 20 3.16 2.46 -10.48
N ALA A 21 4.24 3.18 -10.78
CA ALA A 21 5.52 3.01 -10.09
C ALA A 21 5.38 3.26 -8.58
N TYR A 22 4.68 4.32 -8.18
CA TYR A 22 4.43 4.61 -6.77
C TYR A 22 3.64 3.49 -6.08
N LEU A 23 2.53 3.02 -6.69
CA LEU A 23 1.70 1.96 -6.14
C LEU A 23 2.48 0.64 -6.01
N LEU A 24 3.34 0.32 -6.99
CA LEU A 24 4.18 -0.88 -6.95
C LEU A 24 5.21 -0.82 -5.81
N VAL A 25 5.84 0.34 -5.61
CA VAL A 25 6.86 0.54 -4.58
C VAL A 25 6.24 0.73 -3.19
N ALA A 26 4.96 1.13 -3.11
CA ALA A 26 4.27 1.39 -1.85
C ALA A 26 4.24 0.17 -0.91
N PHE A 27 4.08 -1.05 -1.43
CA PHE A 27 4.07 -2.27 -0.62
C PHE A 27 5.43 -2.59 0.00
N PRO A 28 6.52 -2.75 -0.76
CA PRO A 28 7.82 -3.08 -0.17
C PRO A 28 8.31 -1.98 0.79
N LEU A 29 8.07 -0.71 0.50
CA LEU A 29 8.39 0.37 1.43
C LEU A 29 7.55 0.29 2.69
N GLY A 30 6.22 0.13 2.56
CA GLY A 30 5.33 0.01 3.71
C GLY A 30 5.67 -1.17 4.61
N LEU A 31 6.03 -2.32 4.01
CA LEU A 31 6.48 -3.50 4.75
C LEU A 31 7.79 -3.22 5.49
N GLY A 32 8.77 -2.59 4.83
CA GLY A 32 10.04 -2.21 5.46
C GLY A 32 9.84 -1.27 6.64
N TYR A 33 8.98 -0.25 6.49
CA TYR A 33 8.65 0.68 7.57
C TYR A 33 7.96 -0.01 8.74
N PHE A 34 7.01 -0.90 8.45
CA PHE A 34 6.31 -1.67 9.46
C PHE A 34 7.27 -2.53 10.28
N ILE A 35 8.14 -3.30 9.61
CA ILE A 35 9.14 -4.14 10.28
C ILE A 35 10.05 -3.29 11.17
N LEU A 36 10.56 -2.18 10.64
CA LEU A 36 11.44 -1.27 11.37
C LEU A 36 10.77 -0.71 12.63
N LEU A 37 9.52 -0.24 12.51
CA LEU A 37 8.77 0.30 13.64
C LEU A 37 8.44 -0.78 14.67
N VAL A 38 8.02 -1.97 14.22
CA VAL A 38 7.70 -3.08 15.12
C VAL A 38 8.93 -3.50 15.92
N ILE A 39 10.06 -3.75 15.25
CA ILE A 39 11.31 -4.16 15.93
C ILE A 39 11.78 -3.06 16.87
N GLY A 40 11.79 -1.81 16.40
CA GLY A 40 12.29 -0.68 17.17
C GLY A 40 11.47 -0.34 18.42
N VAL A 41 10.17 -0.67 18.41
CA VAL A 41 9.28 -0.42 19.56
C VAL A 41 9.15 -1.65 20.44
N SER A 42 9.11 -2.86 19.85
CA SER A 42 8.87 -4.11 20.61
C SER A 42 10.00 -4.41 21.62
N LEU A 43 11.26 -4.16 21.25
CA LEU A 43 12.38 -4.48 22.11
C LEU A 43 12.41 -3.63 23.39
N PRO A 44 12.33 -2.28 23.33
CA PRO A 44 12.23 -1.46 24.53
C PRO A 44 11.00 -1.74 25.39
N LEU A 45 9.86 -1.97 24.74
CA LEU A 45 8.63 -2.36 25.45
C LEU A 45 8.79 -3.71 26.14
N GLY A 46 9.44 -4.69 25.51
CA GLY A 46 9.72 -5.98 26.10
C GLY A 46 10.56 -5.87 27.39
N PHE A 47 11.57 -5.01 27.40
CA PHE A 47 12.35 -4.73 28.64
C PHE A 47 11.47 -4.06 29.72
N ALA A 48 10.64 -3.09 29.34
CA ALA A 48 9.75 -2.43 30.27
C ALA A 48 8.72 -3.41 30.89
N PHE A 49 8.10 -4.25 30.07
CA PHE A 49 7.17 -5.27 30.53
C PHE A 49 7.85 -6.31 31.44
N ALA A 50 9.07 -6.75 31.09
CA ALA A 50 9.84 -7.67 31.93
C ALA A 50 10.10 -7.09 33.32
N LEU A 51 10.46 -5.81 33.41
CA LEU A 51 10.68 -5.13 34.70
C LEU A 51 9.38 -5.02 35.52
N VAL A 52 8.25 -4.71 34.87
CA VAL A 52 6.95 -4.62 35.53
C VAL A 52 6.51 -6.00 36.02
N ASP A 53 6.62 -7.03 35.19
CA ASP A 53 6.27 -8.40 35.56
C ASP A 53 7.08 -8.90 36.75
N MET A 54 8.41 -8.68 36.73
CA MET A 54 9.29 -9.02 37.86
C MET A 54 8.93 -8.26 39.13
N ALA A 55 8.55 -6.99 39.03
CA ALA A 55 8.16 -6.20 40.20
C ALA A 55 6.89 -6.73 40.85
N VAL A 56 5.96 -7.28 40.07
CA VAL A 56 4.68 -7.81 40.56
C VAL A 56 4.78 -9.26 41.00
N SER A 57 5.47 -10.11 40.22
CA SER A 57 5.46 -11.56 40.41
C SER A 57 6.57 -12.06 41.35
N SER A 58 7.73 -11.43 41.34
CA SER A 58 8.90 -11.89 42.13
C SER A 58 9.85 -10.76 42.48
N PRO A 59 9.71 -10.12 43.65
CA PRO A 59 10.64 -9.08 44.12
C PRO A 59 12.11 -9.54 44.18
N ILE A 60 12.35 -10.83 44.42
CA ILE A 60 13.70 -11.40 44.41
C ILE A 60 14.29 -11.41 42.98
N ALA A 61 13.46 -11.82 41.99
CA ALA A 61 13.88 -11.77 40.58
C ALA A 61 14.15 -10.33 40.12
N LEU A 62 13.39 -9.35 40.58
CA LEU A 62 13.65 -7.94 40.33
C LEU A 62 15.01 -7.49 40.89
N LEU A 63 15.38 -7.92 42.09
CA LEU A 63 16.68 -7.57 42.69
C LEU A 63 17.86 -8.19 41.92
N ILE A 64 17.71 -9.42 41.41
CA ILE A 64 18.79 -10.13 40.72
C ILE A 64 18.89 -9.75 39.26
N ALA A 65 17.75 -9.78 38.51
CA ALA A 65 17.70 -9.59 37.05
C ALA A 65 17.25 -8.18 36.64
N GLY A 66 16.58 -7.43 37.54
CA GLY A 66 16.07 -6.10 37.23
C GLY A 66 17.16 -5.08 36.91
N ILE A 67 18.31 -5.12 37.64
CA ILE A 67 19.43 -4.22 37.38
C ILE A 67 20.05 -4.47 35.99
N PRO A 68 20.40 -5.72 35.61
CA PRO A 68 20.86 -6.01 34.24
C PRO A 68 19.85 -5.60 33.16
N ILE A 69 18.56 -5.87 33.35
CA ILE A 69 17.51 -5.51 32.36
C ILE A 69 17.35 -3.99 32.26
N LEU A 70 17.38 -3.27 33.40
CA LEU A 70 17.33 -1.81 33.38
C LEU A 70 18.58 -1.22 32.69
N LEU A 71 19.76 -1.78 32.93
CA LEU A 71 20.98 -1.37 32.24
C LEU A 71 20.85 -1.61 30.72
N LEU A 72 20.33 -2.78 30.32
CA LEU A 72 20.12 -3.11 28.92
C LEU A 72 19.09 -2.17 28.26
N MET A 73 18.02 -1.82 28.99
CA MET A 73 17.02 -0.85 28.52
C MET A 73 17.66 0.55 28.32
N ILE A 74 18.56 0.98 29.22
CA ILE A 74 19.24 2.28 29.08
C ILE A 74 20.25 2.25 27.94
N VAL A 75 21.07 1.19 27.84
CA VAL A 75 22.20 1.12 26.89
C VAL A 75 21.73 0.75 25.47
N VAL A 76 20.68 -0.07 25.33
CA VAL A 76 20.17 -0.55 24.04
C VAL A 76 18.80 0.03 23.72
N GLY A 77 17.86 -0.04 24.67
CA GLY A 77 16.46 0.34 24.44
C GLY A 77 16.30 1.82 24.11
N ILE A 78 16.87 2.72 24.93
CA ILE A 78 16.76 4.17 24.70
C ILE A 78 17.43 4.60 23.39
N PRO A 79 18.70 4.23 23.10
CA PRO A 79 19.33 4.55 21.82
C PRO A 79 18.56 4.00 20.61
N LEU A 80 18.01 2.79 20.73
CA LEU A 80 17.19 2.20 19.66
C LEU A 80 15.93 3.01 19.37
N VAL A 81 15.20 3.44 20.41
CA VAL A 81 14.03 4.32 20.22
C VAL A 81 14.44 5.63 19.56
N LEU A 82 15.50 6.27 20.01
CA LEU A 82 15.98 7.52 19.40
C LEU A 82 16.38 7.32 17.94
N TRP A 83 17.05 6.22 17.63
CA TRP A 83 17.43 5.87 16.26
C TRP A 83 16.19 5.66 15.37
N VAL A 84 15.16 4.94 15.86
CA VAL A 84 13.89 4.74 15.14
C VAL A 84 13.19 6.07 14.91
N LEU A 85 13.18 6.99 15.88
CA LEU A 85 12.60 8.32 15.71
C LEU A 85 13.33 9.12 14.62
N VAL A 86 14.67 9.08 14.60
CA VAL A 86 15.47 9.71 13.53
C VAL A 86 15.13 9.11 12.18
N LEU A 87 15.14 7.78 12.07
CA LEU A 87 14.77 7.09 10.82
C LEU A 87 13.35 7.43 10.37
N THR A 88 12.40 7.56 11.28
CA THR A 88 11.02 7.95 10.95
C THR A 88 10.99 9.30 10.23
N ILE A 89 11.77 10.27 10.67
CA ILE A 89 11.84 11.60 10.01
C ILE A 89 12.43 11.46 8.61
N GLU A 90 13.51 10.70 8.45
CA GLU A 90 14.15 10.48 7.15
C GLU A 90 13.25 9.71 6.19
N LEU A 91 12.58 8.68 6.66
CA LEU A 91 11.63 7.90 5.85
C LEU A 91 10.40 8.73 5.46
N ALA A 92 9.90 9.58 6.36
CA ALA A 92 8.84 10.53 6.04
C ALA A 92 9.30 11.57 5.00
N ALA A 93 10.56 11.99 5.06
CA ALA A 93 11.15 12.88 4.04
C ALA A 93 11.31 12.17 2.69
N LEU A 94 11.70 10.89 2.68
CA LEU A 94 11.74 10.05 1.48
C LEU A 94 10.35 9.93 0.84
N GLU A 95 9.34 9.63 1.65
CA GLU A 95 7.96 9.50 1.19
C GLU A 95 7.42 10.81 0.58
N ARG A 96 7.76 11.96 1.14
CA ARG A 96 7.43 13.26 0.54
C ARG A 96 8.02 13.39 -0.86
N VAL A 97 9.32 13.12 -1.00
CA VAL A 97 10.01 13.20 -2.31
C VAL A 97 9.38 12.25 -3.32
N LEU A 98 9.01 11.03 -2.90
CA LEU A 98 8.34 10.07 -3.77
C LEU A 98 6.95 10.57 -4.18
N ALA A 99 6.16 11.08 -3.23
CA ALA A 99 4.83 11.63 -3.51
C ALA A 99 4.89 12.87 -4.41
N GLU A 100 5.84 13.78 -4.19
CA GLU A 100 6.06 14.96 -5.02
C GLU A 100 6.44 14.57 -6.46
N ARG A 101 7.41 13.67 -6.62
CA ARG A 101 7.93 13.28 -7.94
C ARG A 101 6.98 12.40 -8.74
N LEU A 102 6.36 11.42 -8.09
CA LEU A 102 5.57 10.39 -8.78
C LEU A 102 4.07 10.71 -8.82
N LEU A 103 3.53 11.37 -7.79
CA LEU A 103 2.12 11.70 -7.69
C LEU A 103 1.82 13.19 -7.95
N GLY A 104 2.85 14.05 -7.94
CA GLY A 104 2.69 15.50 -8.06
C GLY A 104 2.02 16.14 -6.84
N ALA A 105 2.29 15.61 -5.64
CA ALA A 105 1.86 16.20 -4.37
C ALA A 105 2.64 17.49 -4.08
N ASP A 106 2.02 18.43 -3.35
CA ASP A 106 2.68 19.65 -2.86
C ASP A 106 2.68 19.64 -1.33
N ILE A 107 3.84 19.33 -0.74
CA ILE A 107 3.94 19.08 0.70
C ILE A 107 4.92 20.07 1.34
N SER A 108 4.38 21.05 2.04
CA SER A 108 5.19 22.00 2.81
C SER A 108 5.78 21.35 4.06
N THR A 109 7.05 21.67 4.32
CA THR A 109 7.77 21.25 5.53
C THR A 109 7.76 22.33 6.61
N SER A 110 8.00 21.97 7.87
CA SER A 110 8.26 22.91 8.94
C SER A 110 9.66 23.55 8.78
N GLU A 111 9.89 24.67 9.44
CA GLU A 111 11.22 25.26 9.48
C GLU A 111 12.23 24.33 10.16
N PRO A 112 13.47 24.23 9.63
CA PRO A 112 14.52 23.40 10.23
C PRO A 112 14.86 23.91 11.63
N ALA A 113 15.14 23.00 12.57
CA ALA A 113 15.59 23.34 13.91
C ALA A 113 16.99 23.98 13.88
N ARG A 114 17.15 25.11 14.54
CA ARG A 114 18.39 25.89 14.54
C ARG A 114 19.46 25.34 15.50
N THR A 115 19.05 24.67 16.57
CA THR A 115 19.98 24.16 17.59
C THR A 115 19.82 22.66 17.82
N PHE A 116 20.89 21.99 18.28
CA PHE A 116 20.86 20.57 18.64
C PHE A 116 19.80 20.27 19.72
N ARG A 117 19.70 21.12 20.74
CA ARG A 117 18.71 20.98 21.81
C ARG A 117 17.27 21.06 21.28
N GLU A 118 17.03 21.95 20.34
CA GLU A 118 15.74 22.06 19.66
C GLU A 118 15.42 20.82 18.83
N ARG A 119 16.41 20.29 18.09
CA ARG A 119 16.29 19.03 17.36
C ARG A 119 15.91 17.87 18.26
N ALA A 120 16.62 17.68 19.36
CA ALA A 120 16.35 16.62 20.32
C ALA A 120 14.96 16.74 20.96
N ARG A 121 14.55 17.97 21.30
CA ARG A 121 13.21 18.23 21.83
C ARG A 121 12.12 17.95 20.79
N ARG A 122 12.29 18.42 19.56
CA ARG A 122 11.34 18.19 18.46
C ARG A 122 11.22 16.71 18.12
N LEU A 123 12.33 15.97 18.18
CA LEU A 123 12.35 14.52 17.90
C LEU A 123 11.32 13.75 18.75
N VAL A 124 11.17 14.13 20.02
CA VAL A 124 10.30 13.41 20.97
C VAL A 124 8.93 14.11 21.13
N LEU A 125 8.89 15.44 21.17
CA LEU A 125 7.70 16.20 21.57
C LEU A 125 6.93 16.80 20.39
N ASP A 126 7.49 16.80 19.17
CA ASP A 126 6.80 17.39 18.03
C ASP A 126 5.68 16.48 17.51
N ARG A 127 4.50 17.07 17.34
CA ARG A 127 3.37 16.40 16.71
C ARG A 127 3.67 15.89 15.30
N GLY A 128 4.58 16.55 14.58
CA GLY A 128 5.03 16.15 13.26
C GLY A 128 5.72 14.77 13.27
N THR A 129 6.55 14.50 14.27
CA THR A 129 7.21 13.18 14.44
C THR A 129 6.19 12.07 14.65
N TRP A 130 5.21 12.28 15.51
CA TRP A 130 4.15 11.30 15.79
C TRP A 130 3.21 11.08 14.60
N LYS A 131 2.89 12.14 13.85
CA LYS A 131 2.18 12.03 12.57
C LYS A 131 2.97 11.21 11.55
N GLY A 132 4.29 11.42 11.48
CA GLY A 132 5.20 10.64 10.64
C GLY A 132 5.18 9.16 11.00
N ILE A 133 5.24 8.80 12.29
CA ILE A 133 5.11 7.40 12.76
C ILE A 133 3.77 6.80 12.33
N GLY A 134 2.66 7.51 12.60
CA GLY A 134 1.32 7.05 12.19
C GLY A 134 1.19 6.87 10.68
N TYR A 135 1.77 7.79 9.90
CA TYR A 135 1.82 7.68 8.45
C TYR A 135 2.61 6.43 8.00
N LEU A 136 3.82 6.23 8.50
CA LEU A 136 4.66 5.09 8.12
C LEU A 136 4.02 3.76 8.51
N PHE A 137 3.33 3.71 9.66
CA PHE A 137 2.60 2.52 10.07
C PHE A 137 1.41 2.24 9.14
N SER A 138 0.62 3.27 8.80
CA SER A 138 -0.51 3.14 7.87
C SER A 138 -0.05 2.82 6.45
N LYS A 139 1.17 3.19 6.07
CA LYS A 139 1.75 2.93 4.76
C LYS A 139 1.82 1.43 4.43
N PHE A 140 2.02 0.58 5.44
CA PHE A 140 1.97 -0.88 5.25
C PHE A 140 0.58 -1.33 4.77
N VAL A 141 -0.48 -0.91 5.46
CA VAL A 141 -1.87 -1.25 5.07
C VAL A 141 -2.19 -0.73 3.68
N LEU A 142 -1.84 0.53 3.43
CA LEU A 142 -2.04 1.16 2.12
C LEU A 142 -1.23 0.45 1.04
N GLY A 143 0.00 0.02 1.33
CA GLY A 143 0.85 -0.76 0.42
C GLY A 143 0.23 -2.10 0.04
N VAL A 144 -0.35 -2.81 1.03
CA VAL A 144 -1.09 -4.07 0.78
C VAL A 144 -2.29 -3.81 -0.14
N VAL A 145 -3.09 -2.77 0.13
CA VAL A 145 -4.23 -2.39 -0.72
C VAL A 145 -3.77 -2.06 -2.14
N SER A 146 -2.65 -1.33 -2.30
CA SER A 146 -2.07 -1.02 -3.61
C SER A 146 -1.66 -2.27 -4.37
N LEU A 147 -0.98 -3.19 -3.69
CA LEU A 147 -0.52 -4.44 -4.29
C LEU A 147 -1.70 -5.29 -4.77
N ILE A 148 -2.73 -5.46 -3.93
CA ILE A 148 -3.94 -6.20 -4.29
C ILE A 148 -4.63 -5.53 -5.49
N ALA A 149 -4.80 -4.21 -5.46
CA ALA A 149 -5.41 -3.47 -6.57
C ALA A 149 -4.63 -3.65 -7.88
N LEU A 150 -3.29 -3.57 -7.83
CA LEU A 150 -2.43 -3.79 -9.00
C LEU A 150 -2.55 -5.21 -9.52
N ILE A 151 -2.44 -6.24 -8.66
CA ILE A 151 -2.52 -7.64 -9.08
C ILE A 151 -3.88 -7.92 -9.72
N VAL A 152 -4.97 -7.55 -9.03
CA VAL A 152 -6.33 -7.80 -9.53
C VAL A 152 -6.60 -7.02 -10.81
N GLY A 153 -6.27 -5.72 -10.86
CA GLY A 153 -6.52 -4.88 -12.03
C GLY A 153 -5.72 -5.32 -13.25
N VAL A 154 -4.44 -5.64 -13.07
CA VAL A 154 -3.56 -6.11 -14.16
C VAL A 154 -3.97 -7.51 -14.61
N ALA A 155 -4.20 -8.45 -13.68
CA ALA A 155 -4.59 -9.81 -14.01
C ALA A 155 -5.93 -9.84 -14.75
N PHE A 156 -6.92 -9.10 -14.28
CA PHE A 156 -8.23 -9.01 -14.93
C PHE A 156 -8.12 -8.42 -16.34
N THR A 157 -7.38 -7.34 -16.50
CA THR A 157 -7.12 -6.74 -17.81
C THR A 157 -6.39 -7.72 -18.74
N TYR A 158 -5.36 -8.39 -18.23
CA TYR A 158 -4.56 -9.35 -19.00
C TYR A 158 -5.42 -10.51 -19.52
N VAL A 159 -6.24 -11.11 -18.66
CA VAL A 159 -7.11 -12.24 -19.03
C VAL A 159 -8.03 -11.87 -20.19
N LEU A 160 -8.65 -10.68 -20.15
CA LEU A 160 -9.54 -10.23 -21.21
C LEU A 160 -8.77 -9.89 -22.50
N VAL A 161 -7.68 -9.14 -22.40
CA VAL A 161 -6.88 -8.73 -23.57
C VAL A 161 -6.23 -9.96 -24.25
N ALA A 162 -5.78 -10.92 -23.47
CA ALA A 162 -5.12 -12.13 -23.96
C ALA A 162 -6.11 -13.21 -24.45
N ALA A 163 -7.42 -12.96 -24.41
CA ALA A 163 -8.44 -13.92 -24.86
C ALA A 163 -8.15 -14.55 -26.24
N PRO A 164 -7.68 -13.82 -27.28
CA PRO A 164 -7.35 -14.41 -28.58
C PRO A 164 -6.21 -15.43 -28.56
N LEU A 165 -5.34 -15.37 -27.54
CA LEU A 165 -4.24 -16.30 -27.40
C LEU A 165 -4.65 -17.61 -26.72
N HIS A 166 -5.72 -17.58 -25.93
CA HIS A 166 -6.14 -18.66 -25.05
C HIS A 166 -7.50 -19.28 -25.39
N TYR A 167 -8.25 -18.74 -26.37
CA TYR A 167 -9.63 -19.20 -26.67
C TYR A 167 -9.75 -20.68 -27.03
N ARG A 168 -8.67 -21.29 -27.54
CA ARG A 168 -8.62 -22.72 -27.84
C ARG A 168 -8.40 -23.60 -26.61
N ASN A 169 -7.81 -23.04 -25.57
CA ASN A 169 -7.57 -23.72 -24.30
C ASN A 169 -8.77 -23.42 -23.40
N ARG A 170 -9.68 -24.35 -23.22
CA ARG A 170 -10.96 -24.21 -22.48
C ARG A 170 -10.87 -23.77 -21.01
N SER A 171 -9.83 -23.02 -20.62
CA SER A 171 -9.50 -22.65 -19.24
C SER A 171 -9.68 -21.16 -18.91
N VAL A 172 -10.29 -20.34 -19.77
CA VAL A 172 -10.49 -18.91 -19.49
C VAL A 172 -11.96 -18.56 -19.59
N GLY A 173 -12.61 -18.34 -18.45
CA GLY A 173 -14.00 -17.87 -18.38
C GLY A 173 -14.35 -17.33 -17.00
N ILE A 174 -15.33 -16.43 -16.95
CA ILE A 174 -15.95 -15.95 -15.72
C ILE A 174 -17.30 -16.63 -15.61
N HIS A 175 -17.51 -17.47 -14.61
CA HIS A 175 -18.81 -18.04 -14.30
C HIS A 175 -19.60 -17.11 -13.39
N VAL A 176 -20.81 -16.79 -13.79
CA VAL A 176 -21.81 -16.13 -12.95
C VAL A 176 -22.97 -17.10 -12.81
N ALA A 177 -23.18 -17.66 -11.63
CA ALA A 177 -24.25 -18.61 -11.34
C ALA A 177 -25.41 -17.90 -10.61
N GLY A 178 -26.61 -17.90 -11.24
CA GLY A 178 -27.84 -17.40 -10.62
C GLY A 178 -28.19 -15.94 -10.96
N PRO A 179 -29.41 -15.48 -10.60
CA PRO A 179 -29.84 -14.12 -10.87
C PRO A 179 -29.02 -13.13 -10.02
N ILE A 180 -28.00 -12.52 -10.61
CA ILE A 180 -27.12 -11.51 -10.02
C ILE A 180 -26.26 -12.04 -8.84
N GLU A 181 -25.90 -13.30 -8.81
CA GLU A 181 -24.81 -13.75 -7.96
C GLU A 181 -23.54 -13.79 -8.79
N PHE A 182 -22.70 -12.78 -8.59
CA PHE A 182 -21.33 -12.77 -9.08
C PHE A 182 -20.57 -13.80 -8.24
N VAL A 183 -20.41 -15.01 -8.76
CA VAL A 183 -19.55 -16.03 -8.17
C VAL A 183 -18.29 -16.10 -9.02
N PRO A 184 -17.23 -15.38 -8.65
CA PRO A 184 -15.95 -15.64 -9.26
C PRO A 184 -15.48 -17.01 -8.72
N GLU A 185 -15.42 -18.01 -9.56
CA GLU A 185 -14.84 -19.31 -9.21
C GLU A 185 -13.31 -19.25 -9.25
N LEU A 186 -12.70 -18.76 -8.16
CA LEU A 186 -11.39 -19.20 -7.70
C LEU A 186 -11.68 -20.42 -6.84
N THR A 187 -11.18 -21.60 -7.18
CA THR A 187 -11.46 -22.83 -6.44
C THR A 187 -10.85 -22.77 -5.04
N TYR A 188 -11.45 -21.97 -4.18
CA TYR A 188 -11.26 -21.99 -2.74
C TYR A 188 -12.60 -22.33 -2.11
N ARG A 189 -12.79 -23.60 -1.81
CA ARG A 189 -13.95 -24.07 -1.05
C ARG A 189 -13.74 -23.78 0.42
N HIS A 190 -14.50 -22.82 0.93
CA HIS A 190 -14.79 -22.71 2.35
C HIS A 190 -16.27 -22.34 2.49
N ASP A 191 -17.09 -23.24 3.03
CA ASP A 191 -18.49 -23.04 3.41
C ASP A 191 -19.34 -22.14 2.45
N GLY A 192 -19.52 -22.60 1.22
CA GLY A 192 -20.49 -22.00 0.29
C GLY A 192 -19.92 -21.00 -0.72
N TRP A 193 -18.62 -20.77 -0.75
CA TRP A 193 -17.96 -19.95 -1.76
C TRP A 193 -17.04 -20.84 -2.61
N ALA A 194 -17.36 -20.97 -3.87
CA ALA A 194 -16.48 -21.60 -4.85
C ALA A 194 -16.15 -20.56 -5.94
N VAL A 195 -14.86 -20.31 -6.14
CA VAL A 195 -14.38 -19.52 -7.25
C VAL A 195 -13.68 -20.45 -8.19
N ASP A 196 -14.30 -20.77 -9.32
CA ASP A 196 -13.69 -21.53 -10.39
C ASP A 196 -13.49 -20.61 -11.59
N VAL A 197 -12.25 -20.31 -11.94
CA VAL A 197 -11.92 -19.63 -13.19
C VAL A 197 -11.94 -20.69 -14.29
N VAL A 198 -13.12 -21.04 -14.75
CA VAL A 198 -13.33 -22.02 -15.81
C VAL A 198 -13.78 -21.34 -17.10
N SER A 199 -13.41 -21.95 -18.18
CA SER A 199 -13.33 -21.52 -19.56
C SER A 199 -14.62 -21.17 -20.29
N SER A 200 -15.75 -20.89 -19.65
CA SER A 200 -16.96 -20.43 -20.33
C SER A 200 -17.60 -19.27 -19.58
N THR A 201 -17.60 -18.12 -20.19
CA THR A 201 -18.30 -16.94 -19.64
C THR A 201 -19.79 -17.11 -19.94
N THR A 202 -20.58 -17.35 -18.89
CA THR A 202 -22.04 -17.42 -19.00
C THR A 202 -22.61 -16.22 -18.22
N LEU A 203 -23.20 -15.28 -18.91
CA LEU A 203 -23.93 -14.15 -18.33
C LEU A 203 -25.43 -14.40 -18.49
N SER A 204 -26.17 -14.50 -17.39
CA SER A 204 -27.63 -14.51 -17.43
C SER A 204 -28.17 -13.11 -17.09
N ILE A 205 -28.90 -12.55 -17.99
CA ILE A 205 -29.67 -11.32 -17.75
C ILE A 205 -31.13 -11.63 -18.08
N ALA A 206 -32.01 -11.52 -17.07
CA ALA A 206 -33.45 -11.75 -17.08
C ALA A 206 -33.90 -13.22 -17.22
N ASP A 207 -34.83 -13.64 -16.38
CA ASP A 207 -35.53 -14.94 -16.34
C ASP A 207 -34.68 -16.17 -16.03
N GLY A 208 -33.50 -15.99 -15.37
CA GLY A 208 -32.68 -17.13 -14.96
C GLY A 208 -31.93 -17.82 -16.10
N GLU A 209 -31.96 -17.30 -17.32
CA GLU A 209 -31.14 -17.77 -18.42
C GLU A 209 -29.79 -17.08 -18.47
N LEU A 210 -28.77 -17.85 -18.36
CA LEU A 210 -27.38 -17.49 -18.48
C LEU A 210 -27.03 -17.07 -19.90
N ILE A 211 -26.62 -15.84 -20.14
CA ILE A 211 -25.97 -15.48 -21.41
C ILE A 211 -24.55 -16.02 -21.34
N SER A 212 -24.33 -17.16 -21.98
CA SER A 212 -23.00 -17.72 -22.23
C SER A 212 -22.34 -16.90 -23.32
N LEU A 213 -21.37 -16.07 -22.98
CA LEU A 213 -20.43 -15.59 -23.98
C LEU A 213 -19.43 -16.71 -24.23
N TYR A 214 -19.80 -17.67 -25.08
CA TYR A 214 -18.86 -18.69 -25.53
C TYR A 214 -17.79 -18.02 -26.38
N VAL A 215 -16.56 -18.00 -25.90
CA VAL A 215 -15.40 -17.61 -26.70
C VAL A 215 -14.93 -18.88 -27.45
N ASP A 216 -15.75 -19.33 -28.38
CA ASP A 216 -15.54 -20.54 -29.18
C ASP A 216 -14.90 -20.24 -30.55
N SER A 217 -14.88 -18.96 -30.93
CA SER A 217 -14.31 -18.50 -32.19
C SER A 217 -13.25 -17.41 -31.99
N PHE A 218 -12.31 -17.32 -32.93
CA PHE A 218 -11.33 -16.24 -32.93
C PHE A 218 -12.00 -14.84 -32.99
N ALA A 219 -13.12 -14.74 -33.69
CA ALA A 219 -13.87 -13.48 -33.79
C ALA A 219 -14.45 -13.05 -32.45
N SER A 220 -15.07 -13.97 -31.68
CA SER A 220 -15.57 -13.68 -30.34
C SER A 220 -14.43 -13.35 -29.37
N ALA A 221 -13.29 -14.02 -29.49
CA ALA A 221 -12.08 -13.71 -28.71
C ALA A 221 -11.55 -12.28 -28.96
N LEU A 222 -11.60 -11.81 -30.23
CA LEU A 222 -11.23 -10.43 -30.55
C LEU A 222 -12.18 -9.41 -29.93
N VAL A 223 -13.49 -9.69 -29.91
CA VAL A 223 -14.48 -8.82 -29.25
C VAL A 223 -14.18 -8.73 -27.74
N VAL A 224 -13.92 -9.88 -27.09
CA VAL A 224 -13.54 -9.91 -25.67
C VAL A 224 -12.24 -9.14 -25.42
N SER A 225 -11.27 -9.28 -26.32
CA SER A 225 -10.01 -8.51 -26.21
C SER A 225 -10.23 -7.00 -26.36
N ALA A 226 -11.10 -6.56 -27.29
CA ALA A 226 -11.45 -5.16 -27.43
C ALA A 226 -12.14 -4.61 -26.17
N VAL A 227 -13.05 -5.37 -25.57
CA VAL A 227 -13.62 -5.05 -24.25
C VAL A 227 -12.53 -5.02 -23.19
N GLY A 228 -11.57 -5.96 -23.21
CA GLY A 228 -10.43 -5.99 -22.31
C GLY A 228 -9.57 -4.72 -22.37
N VAL A 229 -9.35 -4.18 -23.56
CA VAL A 229 -8.64 -2.89 -23.71
C VAL A 229 -9.43 -1.75 -23.06
N LEU A 230 -10.75 -1.70 -23.22
CA LEU A 230 -11.59 -0.69 -22.57
C LEU A 230 -11.55 -0.83 -21.04
N VAL A 231 -11.62 -2.07 -20.55
CA VAL A 231 -11.47 -2.37 -19.11
C VAL A 231 -10.09 -1.95 -18.60
N GLY A 232 -9.03 -2.21 -19.35
CA GLY A 232 -7.68 -1.77 -19.02
C GLY A 232 -7.57 -0.25 -18.90
N LEU A 233 -8.21 0.51 -19.76
CA LEU A 233 -8.27 1.98 -19.64
C LEU A 233 -9.03 2.40 -18.36
N VAL A 234 -10.13 1.76 -18.03
CA VAL A 234 -10.85 2.01 -16.76
C VAL A 234 -9.97 1.70 -15.57
N VAL A 235 -9.27 0.56 -15.57
CA VAL A 235 -8.33 0.16 -14.51
C VAL A 235 -7.22 1.20 -14.34
N LEU A 236 -6.65 1.74 -15.44
CA LEU A 236 -5.67 2.83 -15.37
C LEU A 236 -6.26 4.11 -14.75
N HIS A 237 -7.51 4.43 -15.04
CA HIS A 237 -8.18 5.55 -14.37
C HIS A 237 -8.39 5.31 -12.88
N LEU A 238 -8.74 4.08 -12.48
CA LEU A 238 -8.85 3.70 -11.07
C LEU A 238 -7.49 3.80 -10.35
N PHE A 239 -6.40 3.37 -10.98
CA PHE A 239 -5.06 3.54 -10.42
C PHE A 239 -4.67 5.01 -10.26
N ASN A 240 -5.01 5.86 -11.25
CA ASN A 240 -4.77 7.29 -11.11
C ASN A 240 -5.63 7.94 -10.00
N ALA A 241 -6.87 7.49 -9.83
CA ALA A 241 -7.72 7.92 -8.71
C ALA A 241 -7.15 7.48 -7.36
N LEU A 242 -6.66 6.24 -7.27
CA LEU A 242 -5.97 5.73 -6.09
C LEU A 242 -4.71 6.53 -5.80
N GLY A 243 -3.87 6.82 -6.80
CA GLY A 243 -2.69 7.68 -6.67
C GLY A 243 -3.02 9.09 -6.21
N TRP A 244 -4.12 9.67 -6.70
CA TRP A 244 -4.61 10.97 -6.21
C TRP A 244 -5.01 10.89 -4.73
N LEU A 245 -5.69 9.82 -4.32
CA LEU A 245 -6.05 9.60 -2.92
C LEU A 245 -4.81 9.48 -2.04
N TYR A 246 -3.78 8.75 -2.49
CA TYR A 246 -2.50 8.65 -1.80
C TYR A 246 -1.79 10.00 -1.68
N ALA A 247 -1.77 10.79 -2.75
CA ALA A 247 -1.20 12.13 -2.71
C ALA A 247 -1.87 12.99 -1.63
N ARG A 248 -3.20 13.00 -1.60
CA ARG A 248 -3.98 13.74 -0.58
C ARG A 248 -3.75 13.23 0.83
N TYR A 249 -3.69 11.92 1.01
CA TYR A 249 -3.41 11.31 2.30
C TYR A 249 -2.01 11.70 2.81
N THR A 250 -1.01 11.64 1.93
CA THR A 250 0.37 12.02 2.25
C THR A 250 0.47 13.51 2.58
N GLU A 251 -0.17 14.38 1.79
CA GLU A 251 -0.26 15.82 2.07
C GLU A 251 -0.86 16.10 3.46
N LEU A 252 -1.97 15.47 3.80
CA LEU A 252 -2.65 15.68 5.08
C LEU A 252 -1.80 15.28 6.29
N LEU A 253 -1.11 14.15 6.21
CA LEU A 253 -0.35 13.62 7.35
C LEU A 253 1.07 14.18 7.43
N LEU A 254 1.74 14.40 6.29
CA LEU A 254 3.12 14.88 6.27
C LEU A 254 3.26 16.40 6.15
N ARG A 255 2.16 17.13 6.02
CA ARG A 255 2.17 18.59 6.01
C ARG A 255 2.68 19.14 7.36
N GLY A 256 3.70 20.01 7.30
CA GLY A 256 4.31 20.60 8.48
C GLY A 256 5.15 19.64 9.32
N THR A 257 5.46 18.44 8.81
CA THR A 257 6.44 17.53 9.45
C THR A 257 7.86 18.06 9.27
N GLN A 258 8.80 17.56 10.10
CA GLN A 258 10.19 18.01 10.06
C GLN A 258 10.84 17.70 8.70
N PRO A 259 11.71 18.58 8.17
CA PRO A 259 12.54 18.29 7.01
C PRO A 259 13.54 17.18 7.35
N SER A 260 14.17 16.58 6.31
CA SER A 260 15.26 15.62 6.49
C SER A 260 16.38 16.22 7.38
N LEU A 261 16.89 15.42 8.30
CA LEU A 261 17.96 15.83 9.19
C LEU A 261 19.34 15.80 8.48
N PHE A 262 19.45 15.01 7.39
CA PHE A 262 20.69 14.79 6.66
C PHE A 262 20.75 15.52 5.32
N ARG A 263 19.66 16.13 4.87
CA ARG A 263 19.62 16.88 3.61
C ARG A 263 19.68 18.37 3.91
N GLU A 264 20.74 19.03 3.46
CA GLU A 264 20.79 20.48 3.50
C GLU A 264 19.66 21.07 2.66
N PRO A 265 18.97 22.13 3.15
CA PRO A 265 18.00 22.85 2.32
C PRO A 265 18.73 23.37 1.08
N PRO A 266 18.08 23.36 -0.12
CA PRO A 266 18.66 23.96 -1.31
C PRO A 266 19.01 25.40 -0.99
N THR A 267 20.25 25.78 -1.17
CA THR A 267 20.72 27.17 -1.10
C THR A 267 19.90 27.99 -2.07
N GLN A 268 19.12 28.94 -1.55
CA GLN A 268 18.36 29.90 -2.33
C GLN A 268 19.28 30.84 -3.10
#